data_149716dc43825c7de526d1e61f3d0625
#
_entry.id   149716dc43825c7de526d1e61f3d0625
#
_cell.length_a   1.000
_cell.length_b   1.000
_cell.length_c   1.000
_cell.angle_alpha   90.00
_cell.angle_beta   90.00
_cell.angle_gamma   90.00
#
_symmetry.space_group_name_H-M   'P 1'
#
loop_
_entity.id
_entity.type
_entity.pdbx_description
1 polymer ?
#
loop_
_entity_poly.entity_id
_entity_poly.type
_entity_poly.pdbx_seq_one_letter_code
_entity_poly.pdbx_strand_id
1 'polypeptide(L)'
;MNTTDRVAEAILAFSMGEDEKAETLLQESLTQNPLSVDAMRALSEVLLSMQKVEDAECICRRALSVAPDDLSLMVSLARILVRKGDKEGAEEATSKARILGWKEELAEDEQSY
;
A
#
# COMPACT_ATOMS: atom_id res chain seq x y z
N MET A 1 -12.36 -0.87 19.98
CA MET A 1 -11.76 -1.54 18.79
C MET A 1 -10.36 -0.98 18.57
N ASN A 2 -9.36 -1.84 18.41
CA ASN A 2 -8.00 -1.38 18.18
C ASN A 2 -7.73 -1.18 16.67
N THR A 3 -6.56 -0.62 16.33
CA THR A 3 -6.17 -0.32 14.96
C THR A 3 -6.19 -1.56 14.06
N THR A 4 -5.69 -2.68 14.56
CA THR A 4 -5.62 -3.95 13.81
C THR A 4 -7.02 -4.45 13.45
N ASP A 5 -7.97 -4.37 14.40
CA ASP A 5 -9.35 -4.80 14.16
C ASP A 5 -10.04 -3.94 13.12
N ARG A 6 -9.78 -2.62 13.14
CA ARG A 6 -10.34 -1.71 12.14
C ARG A 6 -9.78 -1.97 10.74
N VAL A 7 -8.49 -2.28 10.66
CA VAL A 7 -7.87 -2.61 9.37
C VAL A 7 -8.50 -3.89 8.82
N ALA A 8 -8.65 -4.93 9.65
CA ALA A 8 -9.27 -6.19 9.23
C ALA A 8 -10.71 -5.99 8.79
N GLU A 9 -11.49 -5.19 9.53
CA GLU A 9 -12.86 -4.86 9.18
C GLU A 9 -12.94 -4.09 7.86
N ALA A 10 -11.99 -3.16 7.65
CA ALA A 10 -11.92 -2.37 6.42
C ALA A 10 -11.61 -3.25 5.20
N ILE A 11 -10.69 -4.19 5.35
CA ILE A 11 -10.34 -5.12 4.27
C ILE A 11 -11.55 -5.97 3.91
N LEU A 12 -12.30 -6.44 4.91
CA LEU A 12 -13.53 -7.18 4.67
C LEU A 12 -14.56 -6.31 3.91
N ALA A 13 -14.77 -5.07 4.36
CA ALA A 13 -15.69 -4.16 3.70
C ALA A 13 -15.28 -3.91 2.25
N PHE A 14 -13.99 -3.72 2.02
CA PHE A 14 -13.45 -3.53 0.67
C PHE A 14 -13.72 -4.74 -0.22
N SER A 15 -13.50 -5.95 0.30
CA SER A 15 -13.74 -7.19 -0.46
C SER A 15 -15.22 -7.36 -0.83
N MET A 16 -16.12 -6.72 -0.09
CA MET A 16 -17.56 -6.74 -0.34
C MET A 16 -18.04 -5.57 -1.20
N GLY A 17 -17.12 -4.74 -1.70
CA GLY A 17 -17.45 -3.60 -2.53
C GLY A 17 -17.88 -2.36 -1.76
N GLU A 18 -17.74 -2.36 -0.42
CA GLU A 18 -18.10 -1.25 0.44
C GLU A 18 -16.93 -0.28 0.60
N ASP A 19 -16.51 0.35 -0.50
CA ASP A 19 -15.28 1.15 -0.55
C ASP A 19 -15.32 2.36 0.40
N GLU A 20 -16.45 3.06 0.48
CA GLU A 20 -16.57 4.24 1.34
C GLU A 20 -16.47 3.87 2.81
N LYS A 21 -17.06 2.75 3.20
CA LYS A 21 -16.96 2.24 4.57
C LYS A 21 -15.51 1.87 4.88
N ALA A 22 -14.83 1.19 3.94
CA ALA A 22 -13.44 0.82 4.10
C ALA A 22 -12.56 2.05 4.26
N GLU A 23 -12.76 3.09 3.46
CA GLU A 23 -12.01 4.34 3.54
C GLU A 23 -12.18 4.98 4.92
N THR A 24 -13.42 5.08 5.41
CA THR A 24 -13.72 5.67 6.72
C THR A 24 -13.01 4.92 7.85
N LEU A 25 -13.11 3.58 7.84
CA LEU A 25 -12.48 2.75 8.88
C LEU A 25 -10.96 2.93 8.88
N LEU A 26 -10.34 3.02 7.70
CA LEU A 26 -8.90 3.17 7.59
C LEU A 26 -8.43 4.57 8.01
N GLN A 27 -9.21 5.60 7.70
CA GLN A 27 -8.92 6.95 8.16
C GLN A 27 -9.00 7.04 9.69
N GLU A 28 -10.00 6.41 10.29
CA GLU A 28 -10.11 6.33 11.74
C GLU A 28 -8.92 5.59 12.35
N SER A 29 -8.50 4.50 11.73
CA SER A 29 -7.34 3.72 12.15
C SER A 29 -6.07 4.60 12.15
N LEU A 30 -5.89 5.40 11.10
CA LEU A 30 -4.73 6.30 10.98
C LEU A 30 -4.79 7.48 11.93
N THR A 31 -6.00 7.91 12.34
CA THR A 31 -6.13 8.92 13.39
C THR A 31 -5.58 8.41 14.71
N GLN A 32 -5.82 7.14 15.03
CA GLN A 32 -5.33 6.51 16.25
C GLN A 32 -3.86 6.12 16.17
N ASN A 33 -3.41 5.68 15.00
CA ASN A 33 -2.03 5.25 14.78
C ASN A 33 -1.55 5.77 13.43
N PRO A 34 -1.02 7.02 13.40
CA PRO A 34 -0.62 7.67 12.14
C PRO A 34 0.50 6.98 11.36
N LEU A 35 1.26 6.11 12.01
CA LEU A 35 2.39 5.42 11.39
C LEU A 35 2.08 3.96 11.03
N SER A 36 0.81 3.56 11.07
CA SER A 36 0.40 2.20 10.72
C SER A 36 0.59 1.95 9.22
N VAL A 37 1.62 1.21 8.87
CA VAL A 37 1.89 0.85 7.47
C VAL A 37 0.77 -0.03 6.92
N ASP A 38 0.24 -0.95 7.72
CA ASP A 38 -0.86 -1.82 7.29
C ASP A 38 -2.11 -1.01 6.93
N ALA A 39 -2.46 0.00 7.74
CA ALA A 39 -3.59 0.86 7.46
C ALA A 39 -3.35 1.70 6.20
N MET A 40 -2.15 2.25 6.03
CA MET A 40 -1.81 3.02 4.83
C MET A 40 -1.78 2.16 3.58
N ARG A 41 -1.26 0.93 3.67
CA ARG A 41 -1.26 -0.01 2.55
C ARG A 41 -2.69 -0.30 2.09
N ALA A 42 -3.57 -0.65 3.02
CA ALA A 42 -4.97 -0.92 2.70
C ALA A 42 -5.68 0.31 2.15
N LEU A 43 -5.43 1.49 2.74
CA LEU A 43 -6.07 2.72 2.30
C LEU A 43 -5.66 3.10 0.87
N SER A 44 -4.38 2.93 0.52
CA SER A 44 -3.94 3.24 -0.84
C SER A 44 -4.66 2.37 -1.88
N GLU A 45 -4.92 1.11 -1.57
CA GLU A 45 -5.66 0.21 -2.47
C GLU A 45 -7.13 0.63 -2.59
N VAL A 46 -7.76 0.99 -1.47
CA VAL A 46 -9.15 1.45 -1.46
C VAL A 46 -9.27 2.74 -2.28
N LEU A 47 -8.38 3.70 -2.06
CA LEU A 47 -8.40 4.97 -2.78
C LEU A 47 -8.20 4.77 -4.29
N LEU A 48 -7.30 3.87 -4.67
CA LEU A 48 -7.09 3.57 -6.08
C LEU A 48 -8.33 2.96 -6.71
N SER A 49 -9.01 2.05 -6.00
CA SER A 49 -10.27 1.45 -6.44
C SER A 49 -11.35 2.51 -6.64
N MET A 50 -11.35 3.55 -5.82
CA MET A 50 -12.31 4.66 -5.91
C MET A 50 -11.90 5.73 -6.93
N GLN A 51 -10.86 5.49 -7.72
CA GLN A 51 -10.31 6.43 -8.70
C GLN A 51 -9.72 7.70 -8.09
N LYS A 52 -9.40 7.67 -6.82
CA LYS A 52 -8.75 8.79 -6.11
C LYS A 52 -7.24 8.62 -6.20
N VAL A 53 -6.71 8.77 -7.42
CA VAL A 53 -5.34 8.39 -7.76
C VAL A 53 -4.29 9.23 -7.01
N GLU A 54 -4.47 10.54 -6.93
CA GLU A 54 -3.53 11.42 -6.23
C GLU A 54 -3.50 11.13 -4.74
N ASP A 55 -4.66 10.89 -4.14
CA ASP A 55 -4.75 10.54 -2.73
C ASP A 55 -4.09 9.19 -2.46
N ALA A 56 -4.30 8.22 -3.35
CA ALA A 56 -3.66 6.91 -3.26
C ALA A 56 -2.14 7.03 -3.31
N GLU A 57 -1.63 7.85 -4.23
CA GLU A 57 -0.19 8.10 -4.33
C GLU A 57 0.36 8.71 -3.05
N CYS A 58 -0.30 9.72 -2.52
CA CYS A 58 0.12 10.41 -1.31
C CYS A 58 0.26 9.43 -0.13
N ILE A 59 -0.77 8.60 0.10
CA ILE A 59 -0.77 7.63 1.19
C ILE A 59 0.28 6.54 0.96
N CYS A 60 0.42 6.05 -0.26
CA CYS A 60 1.41 5.02 -0.59
C CYS A 60 2.84 5.52 -0.35
N ARG A 61 3.14 6.75 -0.78
CA ARG A 61 4.46 7.35 -0.55
C ARG A 61 4.72 7.59 0.93
N ARG A 62 3.70 7.96 1.68
CA ARG A 62 3.80 8.12 3.13
C ARG A 62 4.13 6.78 3.79
N ALA A 63 3.48 5.70 3.36
CA ALA A 63 3.77 4.36 3.85
C ALA A 63 5.21 3.95 3.52
N LEU A 64 5.69 4.26 2.32
CA LEU A 64 7.06 3.98 1.91
C LEU A 64 8.09 4.79 2.70
N SER A 65 7.73 5.97 3.22
CA SER A 65 8.64 6.73 4.08
C SER A 65 8.88 6.03 5.41
N VAL A 66 7.91 5.23 5.87
CA VAL A 66 8.03 4.43 7.10
C VAL A 66 8.68 3.07 6.80
N ALA A 67 8.32 2.45 5.68
CA ALA A 67 8.80 1.12 5.27
C ALA A 67 9.35 1.17 3.84
N PRO A 68 10.55 1.75 3.64
CA PRO A 68 11.08 1.99 2.28
C PRO A 68 11.40 0.73 1.48
N ASP A 69 11.60 -0.40 2.15
CA ASP A 69 11.94 -1.65 1.49
C ASP A 69 10.74 -2.61 1.37
N ASP A 70 9.53 -2.12 1.58
CA ASP A 70 8.32 -2.92 1.47
C ASP A 70 7.98 -3.15 0.00
N LEU A 71 8.15 -4.40 -0.44
CA LEU A 71 7.92 -4.78 -1.84
C LEU A 71 6.48 -4.51 -2.28
N SER A 72 5.50 -4.88 -1.47
CA SER A 72 4.10 -4.71 -1.85
C SER A 72 3.72 -3.24 -2.03
N LEU A 73 4.27 -2.35 -1.20
CA LEU A 73 4.04 -0.91 -1.34
C LEU A 73 4.67 -0.37 -2.62
N MET A 74 5.86 -0.85 -2.98
CA MET A 74 6.52 -0.39 -4.20
C MET A 74 5.76 -0.85 -5.44
N VAL A 75 5.23 -2.08 -5.42
CA VAL A 75 4.36 -2.58 -6.49
C VAL A 75 3.08 -1.75 -6.58
N SER A 76 2.47 -1.42 -5.45
CA SER A 76 1.28 -0.57 -5.42
C SER A 76 1.57 0.81 -6.00
N LEU A 77 2.72 1.39 -5.65
CA LEU A 77 3.12 2.70 -6.19
C LEU A 77 3.25 2.64 -7.72
N ALA A 78 3.88 1.59 -8.25
CA ALA A 78 4.01 1.43 -9.70
C ALA A 78 2.63 1.41 -10.37
N ARG A 79 1.67 0.66 -9.82
CA ARG A 79 0.31 0.61 -10.37
C ARG A 79 -0.40 1.96 -10.30
N ILE A 80 -0.23 2.67 -9.19
CA ILE A 80 -0.82 4.00 -9.00
C ILE A 80 -0.26 4.96 -10.07
N LEU A 81 1.04 4.93 -10.30
CA LEU A 81 1.68 5.81 -11.27
C LEU A 81 1.28 5.48 -12.71
N VAL A 82 1.05 4.20 -13.02
CA VAL A 82 0.46 3.81 -14.31
C VAL A 82 -0.93 4.46 -14.49
N ARG A 83 -1.78 4.36 -13.47
CA ARG A 83 -3.11 4.97 -13.49
C ARG A 83 -3.07 6.48 -13.64
N LYS A 84 -2.08 7.11 -13.02
CA LYS A 84 -1.87 8.54 -13.07
C LYS A 84 -1.37 9.00 -14.46
N GLY A 85 -0.78 8.10 -15.22
CA GLY A 85 -0.16 8.43 -16.50
C GLY A 85 1.30 8.85 -16.39
N ASP A 86 1.92 8.68 -15.23
CA ASP A 86 3.34 8.96 -15.00
C ASP A 86 4.17 7.74 -15.40
N LYS A 87 4.48 7.63 -16.67
CA LYS A 87 5.22 6.49 -17.22
C LYS A 87 6.62 6.38 -16.63
N GLU A 88 7.33 7.48 -16.55
CA GLU A 88 8.70 7.50 -16.03
C GLU A 88 8.73 7.08 -14.55
N GLY A 89 7.84 7.64 -13.75
CA GLY A 89 7.72 7.26 -12.35
C GLY A 89 7.34 5.81 -12.17
N ALA A 90 6.43 5.29 -13.01
CA ALA A 90 6.01 3.90 -12.96
C ALA A 90 7.18 2.96 -13.30
N GLU A 91 7.98 3.29 -14.28
CA GLU A 91 9.17 2.50 -14.65
C GLU A 91 10.20 2.49 -13.51
N GLU A 92 10.42 3.63 -12.88
CA GLU A 92 11.33 3.74 -11.74
C GLU A 92 10.85 2.89 -10.57
N ALA A 93 9.58 2.97 -10.22
CA ALA A 93 8.99 2.18 -9.12
C ALA A 93 9.06 0.67 -9.44
N THR A 94 8.80 0.29 -10.68
CA THR A 94 8.88 -1.11 -11.13
C THR A 94 10.31 -1.63 -11.00
N SER A 95 11.30 -0.83 -11.37
CA SER A 95 12.71 -1.21 -11.23
C SER A 95 13.09 -1.41 -9.77
N LYS A 96 12.65 -0.53 -8.89
CA LYS A 96 12.88 -0.68 -7.44
C LYS A 96 12.21 -1.92 -6.89
N ALA A 97 10.98 -2.19 -7.31
CA ALA A 97 10.25 -3.38 -6.88
C ALA A 97 10.98 -4.67 -7.30
N ARG A 98 11.52 -4.68 -8.52
CA ARG A 98 12.29 -5.83 -9.01
C ARG A 98 13.52 -6.09 -8.16
N ILE A 99 14.24 -5.04 -7.79
CA ILE A 99 15.44 -5.15 -6.94
C ILE A 99 15.06 -5.67 -5.55
N LEU A 100 13.96 -5.17 -4.97
CA LEU A 100 13.47 -5.64 -3.67
C LEU A 100 13.08 -7.11 -3.73
N GLY A 101 12.44 -7.55 -4.82
CA GLY A 101 12.07 -8.94 -5.02
C GLY A 101 13.30 -9.85 -5.07
N TRP A 102 14.34 -9.43 -5.78
CA TRP A 102 15.61 -10.16 -5.83
C TRP A 102 16.27 -10.28 -4.46
N LYS A 103 16.27 -9.21 -3.67
CA LYS A 103 16.82 -9.23 -2.32
C LYS A 103 16.09 -10.24 -1.43
N GLU A 104 14.78 -10.30 -1.53
CA GLU A 104 13.97 -11.27 -0.78
C GLU A 104 14.29 -12.70 -1.20
N GLU A 105 14.41 -12.96 -2.51
CA GLU A 105 14.75 -14.28 -3.02
C GLU A 105 16.13 -14.72 -2.53
N LEU A 106 17.11 -13.84 -2.56
CA LEU A 106 18.46 -14.14 -2.08
C LEU A 106 18.50 -14.44 -0.59
N ALA A 107 17.72 -13.72 0.20
CA ALA A 107 17.61 -13.95 1.63
C ALA A 107 16.98 -15.32 1.92
N GLU A 108 15.95 -15.73 1.16
CA GLU A 108 15.33 -17.04 1.28
C GLU A 108 16.32 -18.15 0.91
N ASP A 109 17.09 -17.98 -0.17
CA ASP A 109 18.09 -18.96 -0.59
C ASP A 109 19.17 -19.15 0.48
N GLU A 110 19.62 -18.06 1.12
CA GLU A 110 20.60 -18.13 2.21
C GLU A 110 20.04 -18.90 3.42
N GLN A 111 18.74 -18.77 3.69
CA GLN A 111 18.10 -19.46 4.80
C GLN A 111 17.80 -20.92 4.50
N SER A 112 17.87 -21.35 3.25
CA SER A 112 17.55 -22.71 2.83
C SER A 112 18.64 -23.74 3.19
N TYR A 113 19.81 -23.29 3.61
CA TYR A 113 20.94 -24.17 3.94
C TYR A 113 21.01 -24.47 5.44
#